data_a21370a4a0836093f4fd8a5cbe00b54a
#
_entry.id   a21370a4a0836093f4fd8a5cbe00b54a
#
_cell.length_a   1.000
_cell.length_b   1.000
_cell.length_c   1.000
_cell.angle_alpha   90.00
_cell.angle_beta   90.00
_cell.angle_gamma   90.00
#
_symmetry.space_group_name_H-M   'P 1'
#
loop_
_entity.id
_entity.type
_entity.pdbx_description
1 polymer ?
#
loop_
_entity_poly.entity_id
_entity_poly.type
_entity_poly.pdbx_seq_one_letter_code
_entity_poly.pdbx_strand_id
1 'polypeptide(L)'
;MGGFFGTISKGACITDLFYGTDYNSHLGTRRGGMATLHEGVFKRSIHNLENSYFRTRFESELEKFQGNSGIGIISDTDPQPIFINSHLGKYAVVTVAKVNNLEELQNELLDKGCHFSEMSSGQINQTELISLLISQGKTFVEGVEIVFEKIKGSCSMLILTEEGIIAARDKWGRTPILIGKKEGA
;
A
#
# COMPACT_ATOMS: atom_id res chain seq x y z
N MET A 1 8.75 5.54 10.00
CA MET A 1 9.36 5.17 8.70
C MET A 1 8.69 3.90 8.20
N GLY A 2 9.09 3.39 7.06
CA GLY A 2 8.54 2.14 6.52
C GLY A 2 9.22 1.76 5.22
N GLY A 3 8.89 0.59 4.69
CA GLY A 3 9.35 0.12 3.39
C GLY A 3 8.33 -0.84 2.79
N PHE A 4 8.25 -0.86 1.49
CA PHE A 4 7.32 -1.71 0.76
C PHE A 4 8.03 -2.59 -0.27
N PHE A 5 7.36 -3.65 -0.65
CA PHE A 5 7.79 -4.56 -1.71
C PHE A 5 6.58 -4.90 -2.59
N GLY A 6 6.81 -5.01 -3.89
CA GLY A 6 5.79 -5.46 -4.84
C GLY A 6 6.40 -6.46 -5.80
N THR A 7 5.63 -7.44 -6.22
CA THR A 7 6.08 -8.47 -7.14
C THR A 7 4.97 -8.94 -8.06
N ILE A 8 5.36 -9.20 -9.31
CA ILE A 8 4.54 -9.87 -10.31
C ILE A 8 5.38 -11.01 -10.89
N SER A 9 4.81 -12.19 -10.98
CA SER A 9 5.48 -13.37 -11.55
C SER A 9 4.56 -14.16 -12.48
N LYS A 10 5.11 -15.06 -13.28
CA LYS A 10 4.33 -15.99 -14.09
C LYS A 10 3.68 -17.11 -13.25
N GLY A 11 4.29 -17.42 -12.11
CA GLY A 11 3.82 -18.39 -11.14
C GLY A 11 3.37 -17.75 -9.83
N ALA A 12 3.31 -18.53 -8.77
CA ALA A 12 2.97 -18.02 -7.43
C ALA A 12 4.04 -17.03 -6.92
N CYS A 13 3.60 -15.86 -6.47
CA CYS A 13 4.49 -14.79 -6.00
C CYS A 13 4.69 -14.77 -4.48
N ILE A 14 4.03 -15.65 -3.73
CA ILE A 14 3.86 -15.53 -2.27
C ILE A 14 5.21 -15.54 -1.53
N THR A 15 6.10 -16.44 -1.91
CA THR A 15 7.43 -16.56 -1.29
C THR A 15 8.27 -15.30 -1.51
N ASP A 16 8.31 -14.81 -2.75
CA ASP A 16 9.05 -13.58 -3.08
C ASP A 16 8.44 -12.36 -2.37
N LEU A 17 7.10 -12.28 -2.31
CA LEU A 17 6.40 -11.22 -1.58
C LEU A 17 6.72 -11.24 -0.09
N PHE A 18 6.67 -12.41 0.54
CA PHE A 18 6.94 -12.59 1.95
C PHE A 18 8.38 -12.15 2.31
N TYR A 19 9.38 -12.71 1.65
CA TYR A 19 10.77 -12.37 1.94
C TYR A 19 11.13 -10.94 1.54
N GLY A 20 10.59 -10.44 0.42
CA GLY A 20 10.80 -9.06 -0.01
C GLY A 20 10.18 -8.05 0.96
N THR A 21 9.03 -8.37 1.55
CA THR A 21 8.42 -7.53 2.59
C THR A 21 9.21 -7.61 3.89
N ASP A 22 9.59 -8.81 4.32
CA ASP A 22 10.40 -9.05 5.53
C ASP A 22 11.76 -8.35 5.47
N TYR A 23 12.36 -8.23 4.29
CA TYR A 23 13.61 -7.49 4.11
C TYR A 23 13.50 -6.03 4.59
N ASN A 24 12.29 -5.45 4.55
CA ASN A 24 12.03 -4.10 5.03
C ASN A 24 11.77 -4.02 6.55
N SER A 25 11.85 -5.12 7.30
CA SER A 25 11.55 -5.15 8.75
C SER A 25 12.47 -4.26 9.59
N HIS A 26 13.64 -3.88 9.07
CA HIS A 26 14.54 -2.91 9.72
C HIS A 26 14.08 -1.44 9.57
N LEU A 27 13.09 -1.17 8.73
CA LEU A 27 12.61 0.18 8.44
C LEU A 27 11.36 0.56 9.25
N GLY A 28 10.73 -0.39 9.94
CA GLY A 28 9.56 -0.14 10.76
C GLY A 28 9.26 -1.32 11.69
N THR A 29 8.55 -1.04 12.78
CA THR A 29 8.34 -2.01 13.88
C THR A 29 6.90 -2.11 14.35
N ARG A 30 5.97 -1.34 13.82
CA ARG A 30 4.61 -1.29 14.37
C ARG A 30 3.59 -2.13 13.62
N ARG A 31 3.62 -2.06 12.30
CA ARG A 31 2.63 -2.71 11.44
C ARG A 31 3.30 -3.42 10.28
N GLY A 32 2.78 -4.55 9.91
CA GLY A 32 3.12 -5.25 8.68
C GLY A 32 1.85 -5.68 7.97
N GLY A 33 1.89 -5.65 6.65
CA GLY A 33 0.76 -6.10 5.85
C GLY A 33 1.17 -6.64 4.50
N MET A 34 0.39 -7.56 3.98
CA MET A 34 0.52 -8.11 2.64
C MET A 34 -0.85 -8.15 1.97
N ALA A 35 -0.87 -7.91 0.67
CA ALA A 35 -2.01 -8.16 -0.18
C ALA A 35 -1.59 -8.89 -1.45
N THR A 36 -2.42 -9.82 -1.91
CA THR A 36 -2.25 -10.53 -3.17
C THR A 36 -3.51 -10.45 -4.00
N LEU A 37 -3.34 -10.63 -5.29
CA LEU A 37 -4.41 -10.74 -6.26
C LEU A 37 -4.34 -12.10 -6.96
N HIS A 38 -5.47 -12.81 -6.97
CA HIS A 38 -5.65 -14.06 -7.68
C HIS A 38 -7.03 -14.10 -8.32
N GLU A 39 -7.10 -14.25 -9.65
CA GLU A 39 -8.36 -14.34 -10.41
C GLU A 39 -9.40 -13.25 -10.04
N GLY A 40 -8.97 -12.00 -9.94
CA GLY A 40 -9.83 -10.87 -9.56
C GLY A 40 -10.19 -10.79 -8.06
N VAL A 41 -9.69 -11.73 -7.25
CA VAL A 41 -9.91 -11.75 -5.80
C VAL A 41 -8.71 -11.19 -5.06
N PHE A 42 -8.94 -10.10 -4.34
CA PHE A 42 -7.94 -9.52 -3.45
C PHE A 42 -8.00 -10.18 -2.08
N LYS A 43 -6.84 -10.51 -1.53
CA LYS A 43 -6.69 -11.02 -0.17
C LYS A 43 -5.64 -10.22 0.57
N ARG A 44 -5.93 -9.83 1.81
CA ARG A 44 -4.96 -9.12 2.67
C ARG A 44 -4.88 -9.74 4.06
N SER A 45 -3.73 -9.55 4.68
CA SER A 45 -3.52 -9.70 6.12
C SER A 45 -2.70 -8.53 6.64
N ILE A 46 -3.05 -8.04 7.84
CA ILE A 46 -2.37 -6.94 8.52
C ILE A 46 -2.16 -7.33 9.97
N HIS A 47 -0.94 -7.16 10.47
CA HIS A 47 -0.59 -7.48 11.84
C HIS A 47 0.11 -6.33 12.56
N ASN A 48 -0.12 -6.28 13.88
CA ASN A 48 0.70 -5.51 14.80
C ASN A 48 2.03 -6.25 15.01
N LEU A 49 3.15 -5.55 14.83
CA LEU A 49 4.50 -6.08 14.96
C LEU A 49 5.23 -5.59 16.23
N GLU A 50 4.59 -4.76 17.08
CA GLU A 50 5.25 -4.17 18.26
C GLU A 50 5.82 -5.22 19.23
N ASN A 51 5.17 -6.39 19.29
CA ASN A 51 5.56 -7.49 20.17
C ASN A 51 5.91 -8.78 19.42
N SER A 52 6.16 -8.71 18.12
CA SER A 52 6.43 -9.91 17.33
C SER A 52 7.08 -9.54 15.98
N TYR A 53 7.96 -10.39 15.50
CA TYR A 53 8.58 -10.21 14.19
C TYR A 53 7.59 -10.48 13.05
N PHE A 54 7.82 -9.84 11.91
CA PHE A 54 7.03 -10.02 10.70
C PHE A 54 6.92 -11.51 10.33
N ARG A 55 8.04 -12.24 10.26
CA ARG A 55 8.05 -13.68 9.94
C ARG A 55 7.12 -14.47 10.83
N THR A 56 7.22 -14.30 12.13
CA THR A 56 6.42 -15.05 13.11
C THR A 56 4.91 -14.84 12.91
N ARG A 57 4.52 -13.64 12.48
CA ARG A 57 3.10 -13.32 12.27
C ARG A 57 2.56 -13.83 10.95
N PHE A 58 3.35 -13.76 9.89
CA PHE A 58 2.86 -14.06 8.55
C PHE A 58 3.14 -15.49 8.08
N GLU A 59 4.18 -16.15 8.59
CA GLU A 59 4.57 -17.50 8.15
C GLU A 59 3.44 -18.51 8.24
N SER A 60 2.67 -18.51 9.32
CA SER A 60 1.51 -19.40 9.52
C SER A 60 0.32 -19.07 8.60
N GLU A 61 0.34 -17.94 7.93
CA GLU A 61 -0.74 -17.49 7.05
C GLU A 61 -0.41 -17.60 5.56
N LEU A 62 0.83 -17.95 5.21
CA LEU A 62 1.28 -18.01 3.80
C LEU A 62 0.40 -18.92 2.96
N GLU A 63 -0.06 -20.03 3.51
CA GLU A 63 -0.96 -20.98 2.80
C GLU A 63 -2.32 -20.37 2.44
N LYS A 64 -2.72 -19.29 3.14
CA LYS A 64 -3.96 -18.58 2.86
C LYS A 64 -3.85 -17.66 1.64
N PHE A 65 -2.63 -17.27 1.27
CA PHE A 65 -2.38 -16.38 0.14
C PHE A 65 -2.21 -17.19 -1.16
N GLN A 66 -2.73 -16.64 -2.23
CA GLN A 66 -2.59 -17.16 -3.59
C GLN A 66 -2.40 -16.00 -4.54
N GLY A 67 -1.86 -16.27 -5.71
CA GLY A 67 -1.75 -15.28 -6.78
C GLY A 67 -0.34 -15.15 -7.33
N ASN A 68 -0.27 -14.43 -8.42
CA ASN A 68 0.95 -14.14 -9.16
C ASN A 68 1.39 -12.67 -9.04
N SER A 69 0.60 -11.85 -8.35
CA SER A 69 0.91 -10.47 -8.05
C SER A 69 0.57 -10.11 -6.61
N GLY A 70 1.37 -9.23 -6.01
CA GLY A 70 1.14 -8.82 -4.62
C GLY A 70 2.01 -7.64 -4.20
N ILE A 71 1.56 -6.96 -3.15
CA ILE A 71 2.26 -5.87 -2.48
C ILE A 71 2.34 -6.12 -0.99
N GLY A 72 3.45 -5.70 -0.38
CA GLY A 72 3.67 -5.81 1.05
C GLY A 72 4.29 -4.55 1.63
N ILE A 73 4.11 -4.35 2.91
CA ILE A 73 4.50 -3.13 3.64
C ILE A 73 4.96 -3.44 5.06
N ILE A 74 5.99 -2.77 5.50
CA ILE A 74 6.32 -2.55 6.91
C ILE A 74 6.13 -1.07 7.20
N SER A 75 5.38 -0.73 8.23
CA SER A 75 5.00 0.65 8.54
C SER A 75 5.06 0.92 10.05
N ASP A 76 5.45 2.15 10.40
CA ASP A 76 5.37 2.68 11.76
C ASP A 76 4.09 3.50 12.00
N THR A 77 3.25 3.65 11.00
CA THR A 77 2.05 4.49 11.08
C THR A 77 0.80 3.64 10.96
N ASP A 78 0.21 3.62 9.79
CA ASP A 78 -1.13 3.13 9.57
C ASP A 78 -1.18 1.63 9.23
N PRO A 79 -2.26 0.93 9.59
CA PRO A 79 -2.56 -0.38 9.03
C PRO A 79 -2.72 -0.32 7.52
N GLN A 80 -2.01 -1.17 6.81
CA GLN A 80 -1.98 -1.26 5.34
C GLN A 80 -1.73 -2.73 4.94
N PRO A 81 -2.05 -3.16 3.71
CA PRO A 81 -2.64 -2.43 2.56
C PRO A 81 -4.09 -1.99 2.75
N ILE A 82 -4.49 -0.90 2.08
CA ILE A 82 -5.89 -0.45 2.02
C ILE A 82 -6.54 -0.97 0.74
N PHE A 83 -7.74 -1.53 0.86
CA PHE A 83 -8.55 -1.96 -0.28
C PHE A 83 -9.56 -0.89 -0.65
N ILE A 84 -9.61 -0.57 -1.93
CA ILE A 84 -10.58 0.39 -2.50
C ILE A 84 -11.36 -0.29 -3.62
N ASN A 85 -12.62 0.02 -3.68
CA ASN A 85 -13.50 -0.25 -4.82
C ASN A 85 -14.08 1.08 -5.29
N SER A 86 -13.65 1.54 -6.46
CA SER A 86 -14.05 2.82 -7.03
C SER A 86 -14.41 2.66 -8.52
N HIS A 87 -14.67 3.79 -9.19
CA HIS A 87 -14.85 3.81 -10.65
C HIS A 87 -13.59 3.39 -11.42
N LEU A 88 -12.40 3.40 -10.79
CA LEU A 88 -11.15 2.87 -11.35
C LEU A 88 -11.04 1.34 -11.21
N GLY A 89 -12.07 0.68 -10.68
CA GLY A 89 -12.06 -0.73 -10.34
C GLY A 89 -11.64 -1.01 -8.90
N LYS A 90 -11.32 -2.28 -8.63
CA LYS A 90 -10.79 -2.73 -7.33
C LYS A 90 -9.27 -2.62 -7.33
N TYR A 91 -8.70 -2.11 -6.26
CA TYR A 91 -7.25 -2.04 -6.11
C TYR A 91 -6.82 -2.03 -4.64
N ALA A 92 -5.55 -2.31 -4.41
CA ALA A 92 -4.94 -2.24 -3.09
C ALA A 92 -3.79 -1.22 -3.10
N VAL A 93 -3.64 -0.46 -2.03
CA VAL A 93 -2.60 0.58 -1.91
C VAL A 93 -1.75 0.35 -0.68
N VAL A 94 -0.44 0.50 -0.84
CA VAL A 94 0.51 0.69 0.26
C VAL A 94 1.30 1.97 0.04
N THR A 95 1.60 2.66 1.13
CA THR A 95 2.31 3.94 1.08
C THR A 95 3.40 4.03 2.13
N VAL A 96 4.50 4.68 1.78
CA VAL A 96 5.43 5.28 2.73
C VAL A 96 5.31 6.79 2.56
N ALA A 97 4.54 7.41 3.43
CA ALA A 97 4.12 8.79 3.28
C ALA A 97 4.23 9.59 4.59
N LYS A 98 4.35 10.91 4.45
CA LYS A 98 4.17 11.90 5.50
C LYS A 98 3.30 13.01 4.94
N VAL A 99 2.06 13.10 5.41
CA VAL A 99 1.07 14.11 5.01
C VAL A 99 1.00 15.17 6.10
N ASN A 100 1.53 16.36 5.85
CA ASN A 100 1.54 17.44 6.86
C ASN A 100 0.23 18.24 6.89
N ASN A 101 -0.55 18.21 5.81
CA ASN A 101 -1.84 18.86 5.68
C ASN A 101 -3.02 17.88 5.76
N LEU A 102 -2.91 16.88 6.65
CA LEU A 102 -3.87 15.79 6.77
C LEU A 102 -5.30 16.30 7.02
N GLU A 103 -5.48 17.19 8.00
CA GLU A 103 -6.79 17.76 8.38
C GLU A 103 -7.42 18.58 7.24
N GLU A 104 -6.62 19.37 6.52
CA GLU A 104 -7.06 20.17 5.37
C GLU A 104 -7.65 19.24 4.29
N LEU A 105 -6.91 18.19 3.93
CA LEU A 105 -7.35 17.22 2.91
C LEU A 105 -8.51 16.35 3.37
N GLN A 106 -8.55 15.99 4.66
CA GLN A 106 -9.68 15.27 5.25
C GLN A 106 -10.97 16.07 5.09
N ASN A 107 -10.96 17.34 5.49
CA ASN A 107 -12.13 18.19 5.40
C ASN A 107 -12.57 18.38 3.95
N GLU A 108 -11.64 18.61 3.02
CA GLU A 108 -11.94 18.69 1.58
C GLU A 108 -12.65 17.43 1.06
N LEU A 109 -12.18 16.25 1.46
CA LEU A 109 -12.78 14.98 1.03
C LEU A 109 -14.15 14.74 1.66
N LEU A 110 -14.33 15.09 2.94
CA LEU A 110 -15.62 15.00 3.62
C LEU A 110 -16.66 15.93 2.99
N ASP A 111 -16.27 17.17 2.66
CA ASP A 111 -17.14 18.14 1.96
C ASP A 111 -17.56 17.64 0.57
N LYS A 112 -16.76 16.81 -0.06
CA LYS A 112 -17.09 16.12 -1.32
C LYS A 112 -17.92 14.85 -1.13
N GLY A 113 -18.29 14.51 0.10
CA GLY A 113 -19.07 13.31 0.41
C GLY A 113 -18.27 12.02 0.45
N CYS A 114 -16.93 12.09 0.50
CA CYS A 114 -16.10 10.91 0.74
C CYS A 114 -16.24 10.44 2.19
N HIS A 115 -16.04 9.14 2.40
CA HIS A 115 -16.10 8.53 3.73
C HIS A 115 -14.79 7.87 4.08
N PHE A 116 -14.41 7.94 5.35
CA PHE A 116 -13.26 7.23 5.91
C PHE A 116 -13.77 6.06 6.76
N SER A 117 -13.22 4.88 6.53
CA SER A 117 -13.58 3.63 7.21
C SER A 117 -12.46 3.08 8.09
N GLU A 118 -11.21 3.39 7.75
CA GLU A 118 -10.03 2.90 8.45
C GLU A 118 -9.51 4.00 9.40
N MET A 119 -9.75 3.83 10.71
CA MET A 119 -9.22 4.74 11.72
C MET A 119 -8.07 4.07 12.48
N SER A 120 -7.01 4.81 12.73
CA SER A 120 -5.88 4.36 13.54
C SER A 120 -5.64 5.33 14.69
N SER A 121 -5.78 4.83 15.93
CA SER A 121 -5.53 5.63 17.15
C SER A 121 -6.33 6.95 17.21
N GLY A 122 -7.58 6.94 16.74
CA GLY A 122 -8.45 8.12 16.72
C GLY A 122 -8.18 9.12 15.59
N GLN A 123 -7.25 8.81 14.70
CA GLN A 123 -6.95 9.60 13.49
C GLN A 123 -7.29 8.79 12.24
N ILE A 124 -7.54 9.49 11.14
CA ILE A 124 -7.74 8.83 9.85
C ILE A 124 -6.43 8.17 9.37
N ASN A 125 -6.58 7.10 8.64
CA ASN A 125 -5.47 6.42 7.99
C ASN A 125 -4.96 7.24 6.80
N GLN A 126 -3.67 7.64 6.81
CA GLN A 126 -3.10 8.44 5.73
C GLN A 126 -3.12 7.70 4.39
N THR A 127 -2.95 6.38 4.40
CA THR A 127 -3.02 5.57 3.17
C THR A 127 -4.44 5.53 2.61
N GLU A 128 -5.47 5.51 3.45
CA GLU A 128 -6.86 5.63 3.01
C GLU A 128 -7.11 7.01 2.38
N LEU A 129 -6.66 8.09 3.02
CA LEU A 129 -6.77 9.44 2.46
C LEU A 129 -6.11 9.53 1.08
N ILE A 130 -4.90 9.00 0.94
CA ILE A 130 -4.19 8.95 -0.35
C ILE A 130 -5.00 8.15 -1.37
N SER A 131 -5.57 7.02 -0.97
CA SER A 131 -6.39 6.18 -1.84
C SER A 131 -7.67 6.88 -2.30
N LEU A 132 -8.30 7.68 -1.44
CA LEU A 132 -9.46 8.50 -1.80
C LEU A 132 -9.09 9.65 -2.74
N LEU A 133 -7.89 10.24 -2.59
CA LEU A 133 -7.37 11.23 -3.54
C LEU A 133 -7.10 10.59 -4.91
N ILE A 134 -6.54 9.38 -4.97
CA ILE A 134 -6.37 8.63 -6.23
C ILE A 134 -7.72 8.46 -6.92
N SER A 135 -8.77 8.16 -6.17
CA SER A 135 -10.13 8.00 -6.70
C SER A 135 -10.77 9.31 -7.20
N GLN A 136 -10.14 10.47 -7.05
CA GLN A 136 -10.62 11.72 -7.67
C GLN A 136 -10.21 11.83 -9.14
N GLY A 137 -9.19 11.10 -9.59
CA GLY A 137 -8.75 11.08 -10.98
C GLY A 137 -9.62 10.19 -11.85
N LYS A 138 -9.64 10.45 -13.16
CA LYS A 138 -10.32 9.61 -14.16
C LYS A 138 -9.52 8.34 -14.49
N THR A 139 -8.22 8.38 -14.21
CA THR A 139 -7.28 7.28 -14.38
C THR A 139 -6.38 7.21 -13.14
N PHE A 140 -5.68 6.08 -12.95
CA PHE A 140 -4.69 5.96 -11.88
C PHE A 140 -3.56 7.00 -12.00
N VAL A 141 -3.14 7.33 -13.23
CA VAL A 141 -2.08 8.33 -13.46
C VAL A 141 -2.55 9.70 -12.98
N GLU A 142 -3.72 10.16 -13.43
CA GLU A 142 -4.33 11.42 -12.99
C GLU A 142 -4.55 11.44 -11.47
N GLY A 143 -5.01 10.33 -10.89
CA GLY A 143 -5.18 10.21 -9.45
C GLY A 143 -3.87 10.35 -8.67
N VAL A 144 -2.79 9.76 -9.16
CA VAL A 144 -1.45 9.89 -8.57
C VAL A 144 -0.93 11.33 -8.70
N GLU A 145 -1.17 12.00 -9.83
CA GLU A 145 -0.84 13.42 -10.01
C GLU A 145 -1.58 14.30 -9.00
N ILE A 146 -2.88 14.08 -8.80
CA ILE A 146 -3.68 14.79 -7.78
C ILE A 146 -3.08 14.60 -6.39
N VAL A 147 -2.65 13.37 -6.03
CA VAL A 147 -1.99 13.10 -4.76
C VAL A 147 -0.73 13.96 -4.62
N PHE A 148 0.14 13.97 -5.63
CA PHE A 148 1.41 14.71 -5.57
C PHE A 148 1.25 16.22 -5.60
N GLU A 149 0.18 16.73 -6.19
CA GLU A 149 -0.15 18.16 -6.16
C GLU A 149 -0.69 18.62 -4.81
N LYS A 150 -1.55 17.80 -4.18
CA LYS A 150 -2.28 18.18 -2.96
C LYS A 150 -1.49 17.93 -1.68
N ILE A 151 -0.66 16.90 -1.62
CA ILE A 151 0.06 16.55 -0.39
C ILE A 151 1.20 17.53 -0.13
N LYS A 152 1.16 18.15 1.06
CA LYS A 152 2.29 18.87 1.63
C LYS A 152 3.13 17.90 2.46
N GLY A 153 4.16 17.30 1.86
CA GLY A 153 4.97 16.28 2.53
C GLY A 153 5.75 15.40 1.55
N SER A 154 5.69 14.11 1.76
CA SER A 154 6.31 13.12 0.86
C SER A 154 5.44 11.88 0.74
N CYS A 155 5.45 11.25 -0.42
CA CYS A 155 4.71 10.03 -0.66
C CYS A 155 5.40 9.19 -1.73
N SER A 156 5.61 7.92 -1.39
CA SER A 156 5.89 6.86 -2.35
C SER A 156 4.87 5.76 -2.15
N MET A 157 4.41 5.13 -3.21
CA MET A 157 3.32 4.16 -3.15
C MET A 157 3.45 3.03 -4.15
N LEU A 158 2.81 1.90 -3.82
CA LEU A 158 2.48 0.85 -4.78
C LEU A 158 0.96 0.69 -4.81
N ILE A 159 0.42 0.55 -6.01
CA ILE A 159 -1.01 0.28 -6.26
C ILE A 159 -1.09 -1.04 -7.00
N LEU A 160 -1.67 -2.06 -6.36
CA LEU A 160 -1.96 -3.35 -6.98
C LEU A 160 -3.32 -3.30 -7.64
N THR A 161 -3.36 -3.53 -8.94
CA THR A 161 -4.57 -3.58 -9.77
C THR A 161 -4.68 -4.91 -10.49
N GLU A 162 -5.78 -5.16 -11.16
CA GLU A 162 -5.95 -6.34 -12.02
C GLU A 162 -4.98 -6.37 -13.21
N GLU A 163 -4.51 -5.20 -13.66
CA GLU A 163 -3.57 -5.08 -14.79
C GLU A 163 -2.10 -5.16 -14.35
N GLY A 164 -1.82 -5.05 -13.04
CA GLY A 164 -0.47 -5.10 -12.51
C GLY A 164 -0.22 -4.18 -11.33
N ILE A 165 1.03 -3.78 -11.13
CA ILE A 165 1.45 -2.89 -10.03
C ILE A 165 1.92 -1.56 -10.60
N ILE A 166 1.28 -0.48 -10.14
CA ILE A 166 1.74 0.88 -10.40
C ILE A 166 2.65 1.29 -9.24
N ALA A 167 3.86 1.72 -9.55
CA ALA A 167 4.80 2.26 -8.57
C ALA A 167 4.98 3.76 -8.82
N ALA A 168 4.71 4.58 -7.80
CA ALA A 168 4.77 6.03 -7.93
C ALA A 168 5.53 6.67 -6.76
N ARG A 169 6.31 7.69 -7.08
CA ARG A 169 7.16 8.43 -6.14
C ARG A 169 7.05 9.93 -6.42
N ASP A 170 6.92 10.71 -5.34
CA ASP A 170 6.90 12.17 -5.44
C ASP A 170 8.23 12.75 -5.97
N LYS A 171 8.21 14.02 -6.34
CA LYS A 171 9.38 14.74 -6.85
C LYS A 171 10.56 14.83 -5.88
N TRP A 172 10.32 14.71 -4.57
CA TRP A 172 11.35 14.76 -3.55
C TRP A 172 12.12 13.46 -3.40
N GLY A 173 11.50 12.34 -3.76
CA GLY A 173 12.12 11.03 -3.82
C GLY A 173 12.70 10.53 -2.50
N ARG A 174 12.10 10.89 -1.35
CA ARG A 174 12.60 10.51 -0.01
C ARG A 174 12.64 9.00 0.20
N THR A 175 11.64 8.28 -0.30
CA THR A 175 11.63 6.83 -0.32
C THR A 175 11.89 6.38 -1.76
N PRO A 176 13.05 5.79 -2.05
CA PRO A 176 13.38 5.35 -3.40
C PRO A 176 12.52 4.17 -3.84
N ILE A 177 12.27 4.08 -5.13
CA ILE A 177 11.66 2.90 -5.76
C ILE A 177 12.70 2.29 -6.69
N LEU A 178 12.99 1.02 -6.49
CA LEU A 178 13.86 0.23 -7.34
C LEU A 178 13.02 -0.80 -8.07
N ILE A 179 13.22 -0.90 -9.37
CA ILE A 179 12.55 -1.90 -10.22
C ILE A 179 13.61 -2.90 -10.65
N GLY A 180 13.37 -4.15 -10.33
CA GLY A 180 14.23 -5.27 -10.71
C GLY A 180 13.49 -6.30 -11.54
N LYS A 181 14.20 -7.13 -12.26
CA LYS A 181 13.69 -8.29 -12.98
C LYS A 181 14.45 -9.52 -12.51
N LYS A 182 13.69 -10.57 -12.15
CA LYS A 182 14.24 -11.90 -11.83
C LYS A 182 14.10 -12.78 -13.07
N GLU A 183 15.15 -13.52 -13.42
CA GLU A 183 15.08 -14.51 -14.49
C GLU A 183 14.11 -15.63 -14.11
N GLY A 184 13.22 -15.97 -15.04
CA GLY A 184 12.22 -17.02 -14.84
C GLY A 184 10.94 -16.57 -14.10
N ALA A 185 10.85 -15.29 -13.74
CA ALA A 185 9.63 -14.71 -13.14
C ALA A 185 8.67 -14.19 -14.22
#